data_3360f3a23ea3e3cb86867f959d259957
#
_entry.id   3360f3a23ea3e3cb86867f959d259957
#
_cell.length_a   1.000
_cell.length_b   1.000
_cell.length_c   1.000
_cell.angle_alpha   90.00
_cell.angle_beta   90.00
_cell.angle_gamma   90.00
#
_symmetry.space_group_name_H-M   'P 1'
#
loop_
_entity.id
_entity.type
_entity.pdbx_description
1 polymer ?
#
loop_
_entity_poly.entity_id
_entity_poly.type
_entity_poly.pdbx_seq_one_letter_code
_entity_poly.pdbx_strand_id
1 'polypeptide(L)'
;MVSPDAAQQGSFVSEDRLRFDFNSSAVSPDQLRLIEEKVNGWIEESLPVHCTERAYADVKGNAAIAQFFGDKYGDVVRVVQVGGCRDGLDGVSMEFCGGTHIANTKNIGLFKIKSEGAIASGVRRIEAMTGDAALEMIRQHVVAKSLEIAKAVEKIKEVNYELADMGLEQVPVPTIEGKPGLTALGASDIRTVNDSLARFDASVEHFKQTALDAEKKLKKARAGQSAAKADALLNEWLSDAPSSLIQVAEGAGELLQELLNGLKKRQYAGAAFLLCVDSSSLLLGAYCGKDAIADGLSAGDMIREVAALAGGKGGGRSDPEPQALAAAARNIING
;
A
#
# COMPACT_ATOMS: atom_id res chain seq x y z
N MET A 1 7.55 16.40 -26.70
CA MET A 1 7.19 15.22 -25.87
C MET A 1 6.06 15.55 -24.90
N VAL A 2 6.12 16.66 -24.16
CA VAL A 2 5.10 17.03 -23.19
C VAL A 2 4.12 18.04 -23.78
N SER A 3 4.60 19.22 -24.15
CA SER A 3 3.84 20.29 -24.81
C SER A 3 4.77 21.10 -25.69
N PRO A 4 4.31 21.62 -26.84
CA PRO A 4 5.10 22.55 -27.65
C PRO A 4 5.38 23.86 -26.91
N ASP A 5 4.52 24.25 -25.97
CA ASP A 5 4.63 25.49 -25.21
C ASP A 5 5.36 25.31 -23.87
N ALA A 6 5.91 24.12 -23.60
CA ALA A 6 6.64 23.86 -22.38
C ALA A 6 7.90 24.72 -22.30
N ALA A 7 7.98 25.59 -21.30
CA ALA A 7 9.11 26.47 -21.07
C ALA A 7 9.55 26.43 -19.61
N GLN A 8 10.84 26.59 -19.38
CA GLN A 8 11.42 26.63 -18.05
C GLN A 8 10.84 27.81 -17.25
N GLN A 9 10.39 27.52 -16.03
CA GLN A 9 9.97 28.51 -15.03
C GLN A 9 10.98 28.64 -13.90
N GLY A 10 11.84 27.64 -13.73
CA GLY A 10 12.93 27.63 -12.77
C GLY A 10 13.70 26.31 -12.83
N SER A 11 14.94 26.35 -12.36
CA SER A 11 15.76 25.14 -12.21
C SER A 11 16.67 25.27 -10.99
N PHE A 12 17.07 24.12 -10.48
CA PHE A 12 18.04 24.03 -9.40
C PHE A 12 18.80 22.72 -9.54
N VAL A 13 20.14 22.80 -9.45
CA VAL A 13 21.03 21.65 -9.49
C VAL A 13 21.92 21.70 -8.26
N SER A 14 21.97 20.61 -7.53
CA SER A 14 22.89 20.40 -6.39
C SER A 14 23.56 19.04 -6.53
N GLU A 15 24.41 18.70 -5.57
CA GLU A 15 25.04 17.39 -5.48
C GLU A 15 23.99 16.26 -5.35
N ASP A 16 22.88 16.54 -4.64
CA ASP A 16 21.87 15.52 -4.28
C ASP A 16 20.75 15.38 -5.31
N ARG A 17 20.43 16.43 -6.06
CA ARG A 17 19.25 16.43 -6.92
C ARG A 17 19.27 17.50 -8.00
N LEU A 18 18.57 17.21 -9.09
CA LEU A 18 18.10 18.15 -10.10
C LEU A 18 16.63 18.47 -9.84
N ARG A 19 16.26 19.75 -9.94
CA ARG A 19 14.87 20.22 -9.97
C ARG A 19 14.64 21.06 -11.21
N PHE A 20 13.55 20.79 -11.92
CA PHE A 20 13.15 21.53 -13.11
C PHE A 20 11.68 21.89 -13.05
N ASP A 21 11.37 23.18 -13.03
CA ASP A 21 10.04 23.74 -13.01
C ASP A 21 9.67 24.23 -14.41
N PHE A 22 8.50 23.88 -14.90
CA PHE A 22 8.07 24.20 -16.27
C PHE A 22 6.56 24.34 -16.36
N ASN A 23 6.10 25.12 -17.34
CA ASN A 23 4.67 25.23 -17.61
C ASN A 23 4.22 24.03 -18.46
N SER A 24 3.20 23.34 -17.98
CA SER A 24 2.58 22.20 -18.69
C SER A 24 1.29 21.76 -18.01
N SER A 25 0.48 21.00 -18.74
CA SER A 25 -0.51 20.09 -18.16
C SER A 25 0.17 18.92 -17.41
N ALA A 26 -0.61 18.06 -16.76
CA ALA A 26 -0.08 16.87 -16.08
C ALA A 26 0.69 15.98 -17.06
N VAL A 27 1.87 15.51 -16.62
CA VAL A 27 2.72 14.60 -17.40
C VAL A 27 2.34 13.17 -17.04
N SER A 28 2.06 12.36 -18.05
CA SER A 28 1.70 10.96 -17.83
C SER A 28 2.93 10.11 -17.45
N PRO A 29 2.73 8.96 -16.77
CA PRO A 29 3.82 8.02 -16.49
C PRO A 29 4.59 7.58 -17.75
N ASP A 30 3.91 7.37 -18.86
CA ASP A 30 4.55 7.02 -20.14
C ASP A 30 5.40 8.16 -20.70
N GLN A 31 4.94 9.41 -20.57
CA GLN A 31 5.74 10.58 -20.95
C GLN A 31 6.98 10.72 -20.07
N LEU A 32 6.88 10.49 -18.77
CA LEU A 32 8.03 10.51 -17.86
C LEU A 32 9.05 9.45 -18.25
N ARG A 33 8.60 8.24 -18.58
CA ARG A 33 9.47 7.17 -19.07
C ARG A 33 10.19 7.54 -20.38
N LEU A 34 9.45 8.11 -21.33
CA LEU A 34 10.02 8.58 -22.59
C LEU A 34 11.06 9.70 -22.40
N ILE A 35 10.85 10.60 -21.42
CA ILE A 35 11.82 11.63 -21.04
C ILE A 35 13.09 10.98 -20.50
N GLU A 36 12.96 10.03 -19.56
CA GLU A 36 14.11 9.30 -19.04
C GLU A 36 14.90 8.58 -20.14
N GLU A 37 14.22 7.86 -21.02
CA GLU A 37 14.83 7.17 -22.15
C GLU A 37 15.56 8.13 -23.08
N LYS A 38 14.97 9.29 -23.38
CA LYS A 38 15.57 10.29 -24.26
C LYS A 38 16.82 10.92 -23.65
N VAL A 39 16.76 11.30 -22.37
CA VAL A 39 17.90 11.89 -21.67
C VAL A 39 19.04 10.89 -21.53
N ASN A 40 18.74 9.65 -21.12
CA ASN A 40 19.74 8.61 -21.02
C ASN A 40 20.33 8.23 -22.40
N GLY A 41 19.54 8.28 -23.47
CA GLY A 41 20.04 8.13 -24.83
C GLY A 41 21.12 9.16 -25.18
N TRP A 42 20.90 10.43 -24.88
CA TRP A 42 21.91 11.49 -25.08
C TRP A 42 23.14 11.33 -24.17
N ILE A 43 22.97 10.77 -22.97
CA ILE A 43 24.09 10.43 -22.09
C ILE A 43 24.94 9.32 -22.71
N GLU A 44 24.31 8.28 -23.25
CA GLU A 44 24.98 7.16 -23.90
C GLU A 44 25.69 7.55 -25.19
N GLU A 45 25.08 8.44 -25.98
CA GLU A 45 25.70 9.01 -27.18
C GLU A 45 27.00 9.79 -26.87
N SER A 46 27.27 10.07 -25.58
CA SER A 46 28.52 10.74 -25.15
C SER A 46 28.75 12.08 -25.86
N LEU A 47 27.69 12.91 -25.93
CA LEU A 47 27.70 14.17 -26.65
C LEU A 47 28.60 15.19 -25.97
N PRO A 48 29.45 15.92 -26.76
CA PRO A 48 30.23 17.02 -26.22
C PRO A 48 29.31 18.18 -25.79
N VAL A 49 29.71 18.91 -24.76
CA VAL A 49 29.03 20.14 -24.32
C VAL A 49 29.94 21.31 -24.58
N HIS A 50 29.49 22.16 -25.46
CA HIS A 50 30.25 23.35 -25.89
C HIS A 50 29.68 24.61 -25.25
N CYS A 51 30.57 25.43 -24.67
CA CYS A 51 30.23 26.75 -24.16
C CYS A 51 30.98 27.76 -25.03
N THR A 52 30.27 28.61 -25.78
CA THR A 52 30.85 29.59 -26.66
C THR A 52 30.25 30.98 -26.40
N GLU A 53 31.09 32.01 -26.40
CA GLU A 53 30.63 33.41 -26.38
C GLU A 53 30.29 33.87 -27.78
N ARG A 54 29.14 34.55 -27.91
CA ARG A 54 28.63 35.07 -29.20
C ARG A 54 28.13 36.50 -29.02
N ALA A 55 28.28 37.34 -30.05
CA ALA A 55 27.55 38.60 -30.06
C ALA A 55 26.05 38.33 -30.03
N TYR A 56 25.32 38.98 -29.13
CA TYR A 56 23.85 38.75 -28.97
C TYR A 56 23.11 39.02 -30.28
N ALA A 57 23.57 40.03 -31.03
CA ALA A 57 23.00 40.37 -32.34
C ALA A 57 23.00 39.20 -33.33
N ASP A 58 24.03 38.33 -33.30
CA ASP A 58 24.18 37.20 -34.22
C ASP A 58 23.29 36.02 -33.90
N VAL A 59 22.82 35.91 -32.65
CA VAL A 59 22.06 34.74 -32.14
C VAL A 59 20.67 35.12 -31.65
N LYS A 60 20.33 36.41 -31.58
CA LYS A 60 19.02 36.91 -31.21
C LYS A 60 17.95 36.39 -32.16
N GLY A 61 16.88 35.80 -31.59
CA GLY A 61 15.75 35.30 -32.35
C GLY A 61 16.00 33.95 -33.06
N ASN A 62 17.16 33.33 -32.87
CA ASN A 62 17.37 31.97 -33.33
C ASN A 62 16.45 31.02 -32.53
N ALA A 63 15.41 30.47 -33.17
CA ALA A 63 14.42 29.60 -32.55
C ALA A 63 14.99 28.27 -32.00
N ALA A 64 16.20 27.88 -32.44
CA ALA A 64 16.88 26.70 -31.96
C ALA A 64 17.58 26.91 -30.61
N ILE A 65 17.73 28.17 -30.16
CA ILE A 65 18.39 28.51 -28.90
C ILE A 65 17.32 28.95 -27.89
N ALA A 66 17.22 28.24 -26.79
CA ALA A 66 16.32 28.61 -25.71
C ALA A 66 16.77 29.91 -25.02
N GLN A 67 15.87 30.88 -24.93
CA GLN A 67 16.10 32.22 -24.39
C GLN A 67 15.06 32.52 -23.32
N PHE A 68 15.45 32.46 -22.04
CA PHE A 68 14.47 32.48 -20.91
C PHE A 68 14.30 33.86 -20.25
N PHE A 69 15.23 34.84 -20.50
CA PHE A 69 15.28 36.07 -19.70
C PHE A 69 14.93 37.34 -20.48
N GLY A 70 14.42 37.21 -21.72
CA GLY A 70 13.93 38.33 -22.51
C GLY A 70 15.00 39.43 -22.77
N ASP A 71 14.64 40.70 -22.53
CA ASP A 71 15.48 41.87 -22.85
C ASP A 71 16.67 42.12 -21.88
N LYS A 72 17.02 41.17 -21.03
CA LYS A 72 18.08 41.31 -20.01
C LYS A 72 19.45 40.81 -20.44
N TYR A 73 19.63 40.52 -21.72
CA TYR A 73 20.91 40.05 -22.24
C TYR A 73 21.83 41.24 -22.64
N GLY A 74 23.11 41.10 -22.29
CA GLY A 74 24.14 42.07 -22.74
C GLY A 74 24.52 41.88 -24.20
N ASP A 75 25.51 42.69 -24.69
CA ASP A 75 26.00 42.61 -26.07
C ASP A 75 26.65 41.26 -26.41
N VAL A 76 27.17 40.55 -25.41
CA VAL A 76 27.77 39.22 -25.54
C VAL A 76 26.99 38.23 -24.65
N VAL A 77 26.62 37.09 -25.20
CA VAL A 77 25.94 36.01 -24.55
C VAL A 77 26.72 34.70 -24.63
N ARG A 78 26.60 33.88 -23.62
CA ARG A 78 27.18 32.54 -23.64
C ARG A 78 26.13 31.53 -24.10
N VAL A 79 26.39 30.88 -25.23
CA VAL A 79 25.60 29.76 -25.74
C VAL A 79 26.19 28.47 -25.24
N VAL A 80 25.38 27.68 -24.55
CA VAL A 80 25.68 26.31 -24.16
C VAL A 80 24.99 25.40 -25.15
N GLN A 81 25.76 24.54 -25.81
CA GLN A 81 25.28 23.61 -26.82
C GLN A 81 25.66 22.19 -26.45
N VAL A 82 24.68 21.24 -26.48
CA VAL A 82 24.87 19.81 -26.29
C VAL A 82 24.91 19.15 -27.68
N GLY A 83 26.00 18.44 -27.97
CA GLY A 83 26.23 17.84 -29.28
C GLY A 83 26.58 18.87 -30.37
N GLY A 84 26.65 18.44 -31.62
CA GLY A 84 27.00 19.26 -32.78
C GLY A 84 28.46 19.72 -32.81
N CYS A 85 28.76 20.64 -33.73
CA CYS A 85 30.09 21.24 -33.89
C CYS A 85 30.24 22.42 -32.95
N ARG A 86 31.40 22.62 -32.36
CA ARG A 86 31.68 23.70 -31.39
C ARG A 86 31.21 25.07 -31.85
N ASP A 87 31.45 25.39 -33.10
CA ASP A 87 31.14 26.71 -33.69
C ASP A 87 29.87 26.68 -34.55
N GLY A 88 29.19 25.51 -34.60
CA GLY A 88 27.98 25.28 -35.43
C GLY A 88 26.72 25.78 -34.75
N LEU A 89 25.92 25.88 -34.28
CA LEU A 89 24.59 26.04 -33.70
C LEU A 89 23.66 24.91 -34.19
N ASP A 90 24.17 23.68 -34.10
CA ASP A 90 23.61 22.46 -34.65
C ASP A 90 23.45 21.34 -33.55
N GLY A 91 23.52 21.71 -32.28
CA GLY A 91 23.35 20.81 -31.16
C GLY A 91 21.91 20.31 -30.96
N VAL A 92 21.77 19.19 -30.26
CA VAL A 92 20.45 18.63 -29.90
C VAL A 92 19.70 19.46 -28.84
N SER A 93 20.45 20.32 -28.12
CA SER A 93 19.94 21.32 -27.18
C SER A 93 20.88 22.51 -27.15
N MET A 94 20.32 23.70 -27.17
CA MET A 94 21.07 24.96 -27.10
C MET A 94 20.32 25.96 -26.23
N GLU A 95 21.05 26.67 -25.35
CA GLU A 95 20.46 27.70 -24.48
C GLU A 95 21.44 28.81 -24.13
N PHE A 96 20.94 30.00 -23.79
CA PHE A 96 21.75 31.02 -23.14
C PHE A 96 21.90 30.70 -21.65
N CYS A 97 23.10 30.30 -21.24
CA CYS A 97 23.34 29.93 -19.87
C CYS A 97 24.71 30.40 -19.34
N GLY A 98 24.68 31.09 -18.19
CA GLY A 98 25.87 31.54 -17.47
C GLY A 98 26.43 30.53 -16.46
N GLY A 99 25.77 29.41 -16.24
CA GLY A 99 26.11 28.40 -15.24
C GLY A 99 27.35 27.56 -15.61
N THR A 100 27.75 26.68 -14.69
CA THR A 100 28.79 25.66 -14.93
C THR A 100 28.19 24.44 -15.61
N HIS A 101 28.90 23.89 -16.57
CA HIS A 101 28.45 22.71 -17.33
C HIS A 101 29.56 21.66 -17.40
N ILE A 102 29.15 20.40 -17.48
CA ILE A 102 30.07 19.29 -17.77
C ILE A 102 30.55 19.35 -19.21
N ALA A 103 31.70 18.77 -19.49
CA ALA A 103 32.26 18.74 -20.82
C ALA A 103 31.64 17.70 -21.77
N ASN A 104 30.98 16.69 -21.23
CA ASN A 104 30.42 15.59 -22.00
C ASN A 104 29.23 14.98 -21.25
N THR A 105 28.15 14.64 -21.95
CA THR A 105 26.93 14.08 -21.36
C THR A 105 27.16 12.75 -20.66
N LYS A 106 28.14 11.92 -21.12
CA LYS A 106 28.49 10.66 -20.48
C LYS A 106 28.86 10.82 -19.01
N ASN A 107 29.40 11.98 -18.61
CA ASN A 107 29.78 12.25 -17.22
C ASN A 107 28.59 12.39 -16.27
N ILE A 108 27.35 12.48 -16.78
CA ILE A 108 26.12 12.47 -15.98
C ILE A 108 25.87 11.09 -15.37
N GLY A 109 26.29 10.02 -16.05
CA GLY A 109 25.97 8.65 -15.67
C GLY A 109 24.51 8.30 -15.94
N LEU A 110 23.84 7.66 -15.02
CA LEU A 110 22.41 7.34 -15.12
C LEU A 110 21.56 8.56 -14.73
N PHE A 111 20.54 8.89 -15.51
CA PHE A 111 19.51 9.87 -15.16
C PHE A 111 18.20 9.14 -14.78
N LYS A 112 17.62 9.48 -13.62
CA LYS A 112 16.36 8.90 -13.15
C LYS A 112 15.45 9.97 -12.55
N ILE A 113 14.20 10.03 -13.01
CA ILE A 113 13.17 10.89 -12.43
C ILE A 113 12.74 10.31 -11.08
N LYS A 114 12.75 11.13 -10.04
CA LYS A 114 12.29 10.81 -8.70
C LYS A 114 10.81 11.08 -8.53
N SER A 115 10.36 12.24 -8.99
CA SER A 115 8.97 12.67 -8.85
C SER A 115 8.61 13.71 -9.90
N GLU A 116 7.31 13.80 -10.16
CA GLU A 116 6.69 14.84 -10.96
C GLU A 116 5.40 15.28 -10.28
N GLY A 117 5.11 16.59 -10.26
CA GLY A 117 3.91 17.10 -9.64
C GLY A 117 3.62 18.57 -9.91
N ALA A 118 2.39 19.00 -9.65
CA ALA A 118 2.01 20.40 -9.72
C ALA A 118 2.55 21.18 -8.51
N ILE A 119 3.09 22.37 -8.74
CA ILE A 119 3.54 23.29 -7.69
C ILE A 119 2.72 24.59 -7.67
N ALA A 120 2.10 24.93 -8.80
CA ALA A 120 1.17 26.05 -8.94
C ALA A 120 0.23 25.75 -10.12
N SER A 121 -0.77 26.59 -10.34
CA SER A 121 -1.65 26.49 -11.50
C SER A 121 -0.83 26.61 -12.79
N GLY A 122 -0.87 25.55 -13.61
CA GLY A 122 -0.14 25.48 -14.88
C GLY A 122 1.38 25.29 -14.77
N VAL A 123 1.93 25.14 -13.54
CA VAL A 123 3.37 24.93 -13.32
C VAL A 123 3.62 23.56 -12.71
N ARG A 124 4.47 22.79 -13.35
CA ARG A 124 4.88 21.44 -12.96
C ARG A 124 6.34 21.44 -12.52
N ARG A 125 6.68 20.51 -11.64
CA ARG A 125 8.04 20.26 -11.16
C ARG A 125 8.43 18.83 -11.40
N ILE A 126 9.60 18.62 -12.03
CA ILE A 126 10.30 17.33 -12.03
C ILE A 126 11.46 17.43 -11.04
N GLU A 127 11.60 16.44 -10.18
CA GLU A 127 12.83 16.18 -9.44
C GLU A 127 13.47 14.91 -10.01
N ALA A 128 14.78 14.97 -10.24
CA ALA A 128 15.55 13.85 -10.78
C ALA A 128 16.88 13.71 -10.06
N MET A 129 17.49 12.56 -10.21
CA MET A 129 18.81 12.21 -9.70
C MET A 129 19.69 11.69 -10.84
N THR A 130 21.00 11.81 -10.66
CA THR A 130 21.97 11.35 -11.66
C THR A 130 23.07 10.51 -11.01
N GLY A 131 23.77 9.72 -11.80
CA GLY A 131 24.92 8.93 -11.37
C GLY A 131 24.61 8.00 -10.19
N ASP A 132 25.46 8.02 -9.18
CA ASP A 132 25.35 7.16 -8.01
C ASP A 132 24.10 7.44 -7.18
N ALA A 133 23.62 8.69 -7.12
CA ALA A 133 22.38 9.03 -6.41
C ALA A 133 21.16 8.41 -7.08
N ALA A 134 21.13 8.33 -8.40
CA ALA A 134 20.07 7.63 -9.15
C ALA A 134 20.11 6.13 -8.88
N LEU A 135 21.29 5.51 -8.86
CA LEU A 135 21.45 4.08 -8.51
C LEU A 135 21.01 3.78 -7.08
N GLU A 136 21.38 4.63 -6.15
CA GLU A 136 20.99 4.47 -4.74
C GLU A 136 19.48 4.60 -4.54
N MET A 137 18.84 5.53 -5.24
CA MET A 137 17.37 5.67 -5.22
C MET A 137 16.69 4.38 -5.72
N ILE A 138 17.18 3.77 -6.81
CA ILE A 138 16.66 2.49 -7.31
C ILE A 138 16.87 1.38 -6.29
N ARG A 139 18.05 1.30 -5.65
CA ARG A 139 18.34 0.32 -4.60
C ARG A 139 17.38 0.45 -3.43
N GLN A 140 17.17 1.66 -2.93
CA GLN A 140 16.25 1.93 -1.83
C GLN A 140 14.82 1.53 -2.17
N HIS A 141 14.35 1.83 -3.39
CA HIS A 141 13.04 1.37 -3.86
C HIS A 141 12.93 -0.16 -3.84
N VAL A 142 13.92 -0.87 -4.40
CA VAL A 142 13.92 -2.35 -4.42
C VAL A 142 13.97 -2.94 -3.01
N VAL A 143 14.75 -2.35 -2.10
CA VAL A 143 14.80 -2.80 -0.69
C VAL A 143 13.46 -2.59 0.00
N ALA A 144 12.87 -1.41 -0.11
CA ALA A 144 11.57 -1.12 0.49
C ALA A 144 10.49 -2.08 -0.02
N LYS A 145 10.43 -2.30 -1.33
CA LYS A 145 9.47 -3.22 -1.95
C LYS A 145 9.71 -4.69 -1.58
N SER A 146 10.98 -5.10 -1.43
CA SER A 146 11.31 -6.44 -0.93
C SER A 146 10.81 -6.67 0.51
N LEU A 147 10.85 -5.66 1.37
CA LEU A 147 10.29 -5.74 2.73
C LEU A 147 8.77 -5.86 2.72
N GLU A 148 8.07 -5.20 1.80
CA GLU A 148 6.62 -5.35 1.62
C GLU A 148 6.27 -6.79 1.21
N ILE A 149 7.01 -7.37 0.27
CA ILE A 149 6.86 -8.80 -0.12
C ILE A 149 7.09 -9.71 1.08
N ALA A 150 8.17 -9.51 1.84
CA ALA A 150 8.49 -10.35 2.99
C ALA A 150 7.34 -10.36 4.02
N LYS A 151 6.75 -9.21 4.33
CA LYS A 151 5.59 -9.12 5.22
C LYS A 151 4.36 -9.86 4.68
N ALA A 152 4.09 -9.72 3.37
CA ALA A 152 2.97 -10.44 2.75
C ALA A 152 3.18 -11.96 2.75
N VAL A 153 4.41 -12.43 2.50
CA VAL A 153 4.78 -13.86 2.56
C VAL A 153 4.59 -14.42 3.97
N GLU A 154 5.07 -13.73 5.01
CA GLU A 154 4.87 -14.17 6.39
C GLU A 154 3.37 -14.27 6.71
N LYS A 155 2.57 -13.30 6.28
CA LYS A 155 1.13 -13.34 6.49
C LYS A 155 0.45 -14.53 5.77
N ILE A 156 0.85 -14.82 4.54
CA ILE A 156 0.35 -15.99 3.80
C ILE A 156 0.73 -17.28 4.52
N LYS A 157 1.95 -17.38 5.07
CA LYS A 157 2.41 -18.56 5.82
C LYS A 157 1.61 -18.78 7.10
N GLU A 158 1.39 -17.70 7.89
CA GLU A 158 0.56 -17.76 9.09
C GLU A 158 -0.84 -18.29 8.77
N VAL A 159 -1.47 -17.72 7.75
CA VAL A 159 -2.79 -18.17 7.29
C VAL A 159 -2.76 -19.61 6.81
N ASN A 160 -1.76 -20.00 6.05
CA ASN A 160 -1.63 -21.37 5.54
C ASN A 160 -1.43 -22.41 6.65
N TYR A 161 -0.72 -22.04 7.72
CA TYR A 161 -0.59 -22.89 8.89
C TYR A 161 -1.97 -23.19 9.51
N GLU A 162 -2.80 -22.17 9.69
CA GLU A 162 -4.13 -22.35 10.25
C GLU A 162 -5.10 -23.08 9.31
N LEU A 163 -5.04 -22.79 8.00
CA LEU A 163 -5.82 -23.52 7.02
C LEU A 163 -5.47 -25.01 6.99
N ALA A 164 -4.17 -25.34 7.12
CA ALA A 164 -3.71 -26.73 7.20
C ALA A 164 -4.21 -27.45 8.46
N ASP A 165 -4.21 -26.77 9.62
CA ASP A 165 -4.76 -27.29 10.88
C ASP A 165 -6.26 -27.57 10.76
N MET A 166 -6.98 -26.79 9.96
CA MET A 166 -8.39 -27.02 9.63
C MET A 166 -8.61 -28.11 8.54
N GLY A 167 -7.55 -28.71 8.00
CA GLY A 167 -7.62 -29.66 6.89
C GLY A 167 -8.01 -29.04 5.56
N LEU A 168 -7.79 -27.72 5.39
CA LEU A 168 -8.16 -26.99 4.19
C LEU A 168 -6.96 -26.73 3.27
N GLU A 169 -7.26 -26.54 1.98
CA GLU A 169 -6.25 -26.24 0.96
C GLU A 169 -5.58 -24.89 1.25
N GLN A 170 -4.25 -24.90 1.23
CA GLN A 170 -3.42 -23.73 1.41
C GLN A 170 -3.49 -22.79 0.21
N VAL A 171 -3.15 -21.51 0.42
CA VAL A 171 -3.04 -20.49 -0.63
C VAL A 171 -1.63 -20.55 -1.20
N PRO A 172 -1.44 -20.66 -2.51
CA PRO A 172 -0.12 -20.64 -3.12
C PRO A 172 0.58 -19.31 -2.89
N VAL A 173 1.87 -19.36 -2.56
CA VAL A 173 2.71 -18.16 -2.46
C VAL A 173 3.12 -17.74 -3.87
N PRO A 174 2.90 -16.48 -4.30
CA PRO A 174 3.33 -16.01 -5.61
C PRO A 174 4.85 -16.08 -5.82
N THR A 175 5.28 -15.98 -7.06
CA THR A 175 6.69 -15.84 -7.43
C THR A 175 7.05 -14.37 -7.65
N ILE A 176 8.31 -14.01 -7.34
CA ILE A 176 8.82 -12.64 -7.58
C ILE A 176 9.26 -12.54 -9.04
N GLU A 177 8.70 -11.57 -9.75
CA GLU A 177 9.08 -11.25 -11.12
C GLU A 177 9.72 -9.85 -11.19
N GLY A 178 10.61 -9.66 -12.15
CA GLY A 178 11.11 -8.32 -12.50
C GLY A 178 12.07 -7.67 -11.51
N LYS A 179 12.51 -8.35 -10.43
CA LYS A 179 13.48 -7.75 -9.51
C LYS A 179 14.75 -7.36 -10.27
N PRO A 180 15.09 -6.05 -10.39
CA PRO A 180 16.24 -5.64 -11.18
C PRO A 180 17.55 -6.07 -10.56
N GLY A 181 18.51 -6.48 -11.40
CA GLY A 181 19.91 -6.60 -11.00
C GLY A 181 20.49 -5.20 -10.77
N LEU A 182 21.11 -4.97 -9.62
CA LEU A 182 21.58 -3.64 -9.20
C LEU A 182 23.10 -3.46 -9.36
N THR A 183 23.76 -4.38 -10.07
CA THR A 183 25.20 -4.30 -10.33
C THR A 183 25.46 -3.62 -11.67
N ALA A 184 26.20 -2.53 -11.65
CA ALA A 184 26.71 -1.82 -12.83
C ALA A 184 25.65 -1.37 -13.84
N LEU A 185 24.59 -0.69 -13.36
CA LEU A 185 23.61 -0.04 -14.23
C LEU A 185 24.18 1.22 -14.85
N GLY A 186 23.99 1.40 -16.15
CA GLY A 186 24.37 2.59 -16.92
C GLY A 186 23.16 3.24 -17.60
N ALA A 187 23.41 4.30 -18.36
CA ALA A 187 22.36 5.01 -19.08
C ALA A 187 21.65 4.14 -20.13
N SER A 188 22.37 3.19 -20.77
CA SER A 188 21.85 2.22 -21.73
C SER A 188 20.81 1.26 -21.14
N ASP A 189 20.84 1.06 -19.83
CA ASP A 189 20.02 0.07 -19.15
C ASP A 189 18.66 0.61 -18.72
N ILE A 190 18.41 1.92 -18.85
CA ILE A 190 17.24 2.58 -18.24
C ILE A 190 15.90 1.96 -18.66
N ARG A 191 15.74 1.57 -19.93
CA ARG A 191 14.52 0.92 -20.40
C ARG A 191 14.30 -0.42 -19.71
N THR A 192 15.35 -1.26 -19.70
CA THR A 192 15.32 -2.57 -19.03
C THR A 192 15.08 -2.44 -17.53
N VAL A 193 15.68 -1.42 -16.90
CA VAL A 193 15.48 -1.11 -15.49
C VAL A 193 14.02 -0.72 -15.22
N ASN A 194 13.45 0.20 -16.00
CA ASN A 194 12.08 0.64 -15.86
C ASN A 194 11.09 -0.51 -16.05
N ASP A 195 11.28 -1.34 -17.06
CA ASP A 195 10.44 -2.52 -17.31
C ASP A 195 10.57 -3.56 -16.17
N SER A 196 11.77 -3.72 -15.63
CA SER A 196 12.00 -4.61 -14.47
C SER A 196 11.35 -4.07 -13.21
N LEU A 197 11.49 -2.77 -12.93
CA LEU A 197 10.84 -2.13 -11.78
C LEU A 197 9.32 -2.22 -11.87
N ALA A 198 8.75 -1.97 -13.05
CA ALA A 198 7.29 -2.09 -13.24
C ALA A 198 6.78 -3.51 -12.98
N ARG A 199 7.47 -4.54 -13.46
CA ARG A 199 7.14 -5.95 -13.16
C ARG A 199 7.32 -6.28 -11.68
N PHE A 200 8.37 -5.76 -11.06
CA PHE A 200 8.63 -5.96 -9.65
C PHE A 200 7.53 -5.32 -8.78
N ASP A 201 7.14 -4.08 -9.08
CA ASP A 201 6.05 -3.39 -8.38
C ASP A 201 4.70 -4.12 -8.57
N ALA A 202 4.43 -4.64 -9.77
CA ALA A 202 3.26 -5.50 -10.01
C ALA A 202 3.29 -6.78 -9.18
N SER A 203 4.47 -7.41 -9.02
CA SER A 203 4.63 -8.56 -8.12
C SER A 203 4.32 -8.19 -6.67
N VAL A 204 4.78 -7.04 -6.18
CA VAL A 204 4.48 -6.57 -4.82
C VAL A 204 2.97 -6.48 -4.59
N GLU A 205 2.25 -5.86 -5.52
CA GLU A 205 0.79 -5.74 -5.41
C GLU A 205 0.10 -7.11 -5.47
N HIS A 206 0.61 -8.04 -6.28
CA HIS A 206 0.10 -9.41 -6.31
C HIS A 206 0.29 -10.15 -4.97
N PHE A 207 1.46 -10.02 -4.33
CA PHE A 207 1.70 -10.59 -2.99
C PHE A 207 0.76 -10.01 -1.94
N LYS A 208 0.55 -8.69 -1.93
CA LYS A 208 -0.38 -8.03 -1.00
C LYS A 208 -1.81 -8.51 -1.20
N GLN A 209 -2.26 -8.57 -2.45
CA GLN A 209 -3.61 -9.03 -2.77
C GLN A 209 -3.81 -10.49 -2.35
N THR A 210 -2.81 -11.35 -2.62
CA THR A 210 -2.85 -12.76 -2.20
C THR A 210 -2.94 -12.90 -0.68
N ALA A 211 -2.19 -12.08 0.08
CA ALA A 211 -2.27 -12.08 1.55
C ALA A 211 -3.67 -11.68 2.05
N LEU A 212 -4.26 -10.63 1.47
CA LEU A 212 -5.62 -10.21 1.81
C LEU A 212 -6.68 -11.27 1.49
N ASP A 213 -6.53 -11.96 0.36
CA ASP A 213 -7.48 -13.00 -0.05
C ASP A 213 -7.30 -14.26 0.80
N ALA A 214 -6.09 -14.57 1.24
CA ALA A 214 -5.80 -15.62 2.21
C ALA A 214 -6.49 -15.34 3.55
N GLU A 215 -6.38 -14.11 4.08
CA GLU A 215 -7.08 -13.72 5.32
C GLU A 215 -8.60 -13.85 5.19
N LYS A 216 -9.19 -13.43 4.06
CA LYS A 216 -10.63 -13.61 3.81
C LYS A 216 -11.02 -15.08 3.76
N LYS A 217 -10.19 -15.95 3.13
CA LYS A 217 -10.40 -17.40 3.08
C LYS A 217 -10.41 -17.99 4.48
N LEU A 218 -9.43 -17.64 5.31
CA LEU A 218 -9.33 -18.09 6.69
C LEU A 218 -10.53 -17.62 7.53
N LYS A 219 -10.89 -16.34 7.44
CA LYS A 219 -12.06 -15.80 8.15
C LYS A 219 -13.35 -16.53 7.79
N LYS A 220 -13.56 -16.82 6.50
CA LYS A 220 -14.70 -17.59 6.02
C LYS A 220 -14.68 -19.04 6.54
N ALA A 221 -13.50 -19.65 6.57
CA ALA A 221 -13.33 -21.02 7.08
C ALA A 221 -13.66 -21.09 8.58
N ARG A 222 -13.12 -20.17 9.38
CA ARG A 222 -13.42 -20.07 10.82
C ARG A 222 -14.92 -19.87 11.10
N ALA A 223 -15.55 -18.95 10.35
CA ALA A 223 -17.00 -18.74 10.48
C ALA A 223 -17.79 -19.99 10.10
N GLY A 224 -17.41 -20.71 9.03
CA GLY A 224 -18.06 -21.98 8.67
C GLY A 224 -17.89 -23.06 9.73
N GLN A 225 -16.71 -23.20 10.31
CA GLN A 225 -16.45 -24.15 11.40
C GLN A 225 -17.23 -23.79 12.67
N SER A 226 -17.27 -22.51 13.03
CA SER A 226 -18.06 -22.02 14.17
C SER A 226 -19.55 -22.25 13.96
N ALA A 227 -20.07 -22.01 12.75
CA ALA A 227 -21.47 -22.27 12.41
C ALA A 227 -21.82 -23.77 12.50
N ALA A 228 -20.98 -24.64 11.97
CA ALA A 228 -21.18 -26.10 12.06
C ALA A 228 -21.15 -26.60 13.53
N LYS A 229 -20.20 -26.09 14.33
CA LYS A 229 -20.12 -26.41 15.77
C LYS A 229 -21.35 -25.90 16.53
N ALA A 230 -21.78 -24.66 16.21
CA ALA A 230 -22.99 -24.11 16.83
C ALA A 230 -24.24 -24.91 16.47
N ASP A 231 -24.40 -25.34 15.22
CA ASP A 231 -25.54 -26.18 14.82
C ASP A 231 -25.52 -27.52 15.51
N ALA A 232 -24.38 -28.19 15.67
CA ALA A 232 -24.25 -29.43 16.39
C ALA A 232 -24.64 -29.29 17.87
N LEU A 233 -24.08 -28.27 18.56
CA LEU A 233 -24.40 -28.00 19.98
C LEU A 233 -25.87 -27.64 20.17
N LEU A 234 -26.45 -26.81 19.30
CA LEU A 234 -27.87 -26.47 19.42
C LEU A 234 -28.80 -27.66 19.14
N ASN A 235 -28.44 -28.56 18.25
CA ASN A 235 -29.20 -29.78 18.02
C ASN A 235 -29.20 -30.68 19.26
N GLU A 236 -28.07 -30.81 19.96
CA GLU A 236 -27.93 -31.52 21.20
C GLU A 236 -28.73 -30.84 22.33
N TRP A 237 -28.53 -29.57 22.57
CA TRP A 237 -29.10 -28.82 23.69
C TRP A 237 -30.62 -28.60 23.60
N LEU A 238 -31.16 -28.60 22.38
CA LEU A 238 -32.59 -28.40 22.13
C LEU A 238 -33.35 -29.71 21.87
N SER A 239 -32.70 -30.89 22.01
CA SER A 239 -33.33 -32.19 21.76
C SER A 239 -34.57 -32.42 22.62
N ASP A 240 -34.54 -31.99 23.87
CA ASP A 240 -35.64 -32.18 24.84
C ASP A 240 -36.59 -30.98 24.94
N ALA A 241 -36.50 -30.04 24.01
CA ALA A 241 -37.27 -28.80 23.94
C ALA A 241 -37.33 -28.01 25.27
N PRO A 242 -36.22 -27.69 25.90
CA PRO A 242 -36.19 -27.03 27.21
C PRO A 242 -36.83 -25.64 27.14
N SER A 243 -37.52 -25.22 28.20
CA SER A 243 -38.08 -23.88 28.35
C SER A 243 -37.00 -22.84 28.64
N SER A 244 -35.87 -23.26 29.20
CA SER A 244 -34.67 -22.43 29.43
C SER A 244 -33.41 -23.19 29.07
N LEU A 245 -32.42 -22.47 28.49
CA LEU A 245 -31.16 -23.02 28.04
C LEU A 245 -29.99 -22.27 28.69
N ILE A 246 -29.21 -22.94 29.52
CA ILE A 246 -28.01 -22.34 30.12
C ILE A 246 -26.86 -23.30 29.88
N GLN A 247 -25.94 -22.89 29.04
CA GLN A 247 -24.86 -23.75 28.58
C GLN A 247 -23.51 -23.03 28.56
N VAL A 248 -22.47 -23.83 28.76
CA VAL A 248 -21.08 -23.41 28.61
C VAL A 248 -20.48 -24.15 27.41
N ALA A 249 -19.90 -23.42 26.48
CA ALA A 249 -19.22 -23.97 25.32
C ALA A 249 -17.76 -23.53 25.28
N GLU A 250 -16.88 -24.39 24.80
CA GLU A 250 -15.50 -24.01 24.47
C GLU A 250 -15.45 -23.40 23.07
N GLY A 251 -14.98 -22.16 22.98
CA GLY A 251 -14.82 -21.45 21.71
C GLY A 251 -14.82 -19.93 21.84
N ALA A 252 -14.43 -19.27 20.77
CA ALA A 252 -14.29 -17.82 20.68
C ALA A 252 -15.64 -17.11 20.41
N GLY A 253 -15.58 -15.78 20.27
CA GLY A 253 -16.76 -14.94 20.06
C GLY A 253 -17.58 -15.27 18.81
N GLU A 254 -16.95 -15.80 17.76
CA GLU A 254 -17.64 -16.24 16.56
C GLU A 254 -18.61 -17.42 16.87
N LEU A 255 -18.21 -18.36 17.73
CA LEU A 255 -19.09 -19.45 18.14
C LEU A 255 -20.30 -18.91 18.91
N LEU A 256 -20.09 -18.00 19.86
CA LEU A 256 -21.18 -17.39 20.62
C LEU A 256 -22.18 -16.68 19.71
N GLN A 257 -21.68 -15.92 18.73
CA GLN A 257 -22.53 -15.23 17.77
C GLN A 257 -23.35 -16.21 16.92
N GLU A 258 -22.72 -17.30 16.46
CA GLU A 258 -23.41 -18.32 15.67
C GLU A 258 -24.45 -19.12 16.52
N LEU A 259 -24.19 -19.38 17.80
CA LEU A 259 -25.17 -19.97 18.73
C LEU A 259 -26.40 -19.07 18.90
N LEU A 260 -26.20 -17.76 19.13
CA LEU A 260 -27.28 -16.78 19.24
C LEU A 260 -28.08 -16.66 17.94
N ASN A 261 -27.38 -16.59 16.78
CA ASN A 261 -28.00 -16.57 15.45
C ASN A 261 -28.80 -17.88 15.21
N GLY A 262 -28.26 -19.01 15.63
CA GLY A 262 -28.90 -20.32 15.52
C GLY A 262 -30.19 -20.45 16.34
N LEU A 263 -30.22 -19.93 17.57
CA LEU A 263 -31.42 -19.83 18.38
C LEU A 263 -32.50 -18.98 17.71
N LYS A 264 -32.09 -17.80 17.20
CA LYS A 264 -33.01 -16.92 16.47
C LYS A 264 -33.57 -17.58 15.21
N LYS A 265 -32.74 -18.26 14.42
CA LYS A 265 -33.13 -18.96 13.18
C LYS A 265 -34.10 -20.11 13.48
N ARG A 266 -33.89 -20.83 14.57
CA ARG A 266 -34.78 -21.91 15.04
C ARG A 266 -36.05 -21.41 15.75
N GLN A 267 -36.19 -20.10 15.91
CA GLN A 267 -37.32 -19.47 16.61
C GLN A 267 -37.50 -20.04 18.03
N TYR A 268 -36.39 -20.28 18.75
CA TYR A 268 -36.45 -20.78 20.11
C TYR A 268 -37.30 -19.85 20.97
N ALA A 269 -38.32 -20.39 21.66
CA ALA A 269 -39.32 -19.57 22.35
C ALA A 269 -38.89 -19.16 23.76
N GLY A 270 -38.00 -19.93 24.40
CA GLY A 270 -37.57 -19.75 25.77
C GLY A 270 -36.43 -18.73 25.96
N ALA A 271 -35.91 -18.70 27.19
CA ALA A 271 -34.72 -17.92 27.52
C ALA A 271 -33.44 -18.75 27.35
N ALA A 272 -32.39 -18.14 26.78
CA ALA A 272 -31.06 -18.77 26.70
C ALA A 272 -29.98 -17.86 27.28
N PHE A 273 -29.08 -18.43 28.07
CA PHE A 273 -27.87 -17.81 28.56
C PHE A 273 -26.66 -18.67 28.20
N LEU A 274 -25.76 -18.15 27.41
CA LEU A 274 -24.64 -18.89 26.84
C LEU A 274 -23.33 -18.28 27.30
N LEU A 275 -22.40 -19.14 27.69
CA LEU A 275 -21.05 -18.79 28.04
C LEU A 275 -20.12 -19.46 27.02
N CYS A 276 -19.27 -18.66 26.37
CA CYS A 276 -18.18 -19.21 25.56
C CYS A 276 -16.84 -18.91 26.24
N VAL A 277 -16.06 -19.97 26.42
CA VAL A 277 -14.73 -19.90 27.06
C VAL A 277 -13.68 -20.26 26.05
N ASP A 278 -12.70 -19.38 25.89
CA ASP A 278 -11.45 -19.72 25.19
C ASP A 278 -10.26 -19.58 26.16
N SER A 279 -9.03 -19.76 25.63
CA SER A 279 -7.81 -19.71 26.43
C SER A 279 -7.53 -18.34 27.08
N SER A 280 -8.21 -17.27 26.65
CA SER A 280 -7.91 -15.89 27.03
C SER A 280 -9.12 -15.08 27.48
N SER A 281 -10.34 -15.57 27.21
CA SER A 281 -11.55 -14.79 27.43
C SER A 281 -12.77 -15.66 27.82
N LEU A 282 -13.66 -15.08 28.62
CA LEU A 282 -14.99 -15.57 28.89
C LEU A 282 -15.99 -14.60 28.29
N LEU A 283 -16.79 -15.09 27.37
CA LEU A 283 -17.81 -14.31 26.67
C LEU A 283 -19.22 -14.75 27.09
N LEU A 284 -20.07 -13.77 27.34
CA LEU A 284 -21.44 -13.95 27.74
C LEU A 284 -22.39 -13.58 26.62
N GLY A 285 -23.42 -14.37 26.40
CA GLY A 285 -24.49 -14.08 25.45
C GLY A 285 -25.85 -14.52 26.02
N ALA A 286 -26.88 -13.72 25.78
CA ALA A 286 -28.24 -14.04 26.14
C ALA A 286 -29.18 -13.89 24.96
N TYR A 287 -30.23 -14.68 24.93
CA TYR A 287 -31.32 -14.64 23.98
C TYR A 287 -32.64 -14.85 24.69
N CYS A 288 -33.65 -14.04 24.39
CA CYS A 288 -35.02 -14.21 24.85
C CYS A 288 -35.93 -14.41 23.64
N GLY A 289 -36.57 -15.56 23.58
CA GLY A 289 -37.62 -15.85 22.62
C GLY A 289 -38.96 -15.25 23.06
N LYS A 290 -40.00 -15.53 22.29
CA LYS A 290 -41.33 -14.92 22.50
C LYS A 290 -41.94 -15.23 23.85
N ASP A 291 -41.76 -16.45 24.34
CA ASP A 291 -42.35 -16.88 25.64
C ASP A 291 -41.56 -16.24 26.79
N ALA A 292 -40.24 -16.20 26.73
CA ALA A 292 -39.41 -15.53 27.72
C ALA A 292 -39.68 -14.03 27.82
N ILE A 293 -39.94 -13.38 26.66
CA ILE A 293 -40.32 -11.95 26.64
C ILE A 293 -41.70 -11.74 27.27
N ALA A 294 -42.67 -12.66 27.04
CA ALA A 294 -43.98 -12.59 27.64
C ALA A 294 -43.93 -12.75 29.17
N ASP A 295 -42.95 -13.54 29.67
CA ASP A 295 -42.67 -13.71 31.11
C ASP A 295 -41.85 -12.55 31.69
N GLY A 296 -41.56 -11.49 30.91
CA GLY A 296 -40.88 -10.29 31.36
C GLY A 296 -39.35 -10.35 31.33
N LEU A 297 -38.73 -11.39 30.75
CA LEU A 297 -37.29 -11.51 30.67
C LEU A 297 -36.72 -10.68 29.56
N SER A 298 -35.55 -10.09 29.80
CA SER A 298 -34.79 -9.30 28.85
C SER A 298 -33.33 -9.80 28.75
N ALA A 299 -32.87 -10.08 27.56
CA ALA A 299 -31.50 -10.54 27.33
C ALA A 299 -30.44 -9.54 27.84
N GLY A 300 -30.74 -8.22 27.71
CA GLY A 300 -29.84 -7.15 28.19
C GLY A 300 -29.75 -7.14 29.74
N ASP A 301 -30.84 -7.36 30.42
CA ASP A 301 -30.86 -7.38 31.89
C ASP A 301 -30.18 -8.66 32.42
N MET A 302 -30.41 -9.82 31.81
CA MET A 302 -29.72 -11.05 32.13
C MET A 302 -28.20 -10.93 32.02
N ILE A 303 -27.71 -10.33 30.92
CA ILE A 303 -26.26 -10.08 30.76
C ILE A 303 -25.75 -9.12 31.81
N ARG A 304 -26.48 -8.03 32.12
CA ARG A 304 -26.07 -7.02 33.09
C ARG A 304 -25.95 -7.61 34.50
N GLU A 305 -26.89 -8.40 34.92
CA GLU A 305 -26.89 -9.02 36.25
C GLU A 305 -25.76 -10.03 36.40
N VAL A 306 -25.57 -10.94 35.41
CA VAL A 306 -24.50 -11.94 35.46
C VAL A 306 -23.12 -11.30 35.28
N ALA A 307 -23.00 -10.29 34.41
CA ALA A 307 -21.73 -9.59 34.22
C ALA A 307 -21.28 -8.82 35.48
N ALA A 308 -22.24 -8.32 36.29
CA ALA A 308 -21.92 -7.65 37.55
C ALA A 308 -21.27 -8.65 38.56
N LEU A 309 -21.68 -9.92 38.56
CA LEU A 309 -21.08 -10.97 39.38
C LEU A 309 -19.70 -11.39 38.90
N ALA A 310 -19.44 -11.20 37.58
CA ALA A 310 -18.15 -11.47 36.97
C ALA A 310 -17.13 -10.32 37.14
N GLY A 311 -17.47 -9.27 37.88
CA GLY A 311 -16.61 -8.08 38.00
C GLY A 311 -16.51 -7.26 36.72
N GLY A 312 -17.46 -7.38 35.81
CA GLY A 312 -17.46 -6.83 34.47
C GLY A 312 -17.70 -5.34 34.41
N LYS A 313 -16.59 -4.59 34.43
CA LYS A 313 -16.32 -3.38 33.62
C LYS A 313 -14.86 -3.47 33.19
N GLY A 314 -14.63 -3.89 31.99
CA GLY A 314 -13.35 -3.77 31.24
C GLY A 314 -12.06 -3.72 32.07
N GLY A 315 -11.33 -4.86 32.18
CA GLY A 315 -9.93 -4.86 32.57
C GLY A 315 -9.65 -4.97 34.06
N GLY A 316 -9.87 -6.14 34.69
CA GLY A 316 -9.44 -6.42 36.04
C GLY A 316 -9.61 -7.89 36.40
N ARG A 317 -8.53 -8.53 36.79
CA ARG A 317 -8.41 -9.93 37.19
C ARG A 317 -9.39 -10.32 38.32
N SER A 318 -10.42 -11.01 37.96
CA SER A 318 -11.02 -12.08 38.73
C SER A 318 -11.64 -13.00 37.69
N ASP A 319 -11.10 -14.20 37.51
CA ASP A 319 -11.68 -15.26 36.68
C ASP A 319 -12.82 -15.92 37.49
N PRO A 320 -14.10 -15.51 37.33
CA PRO A 320 -15.18 -16.25 37.90
C PRO A 320 -15.29 -17.59 37.15
N GLU A 321 -15.37 -18.68 37.88
CA GLU A 321 -15.57 -19.98 37.25
C GLU A 321 -16.82 -19.94 36.36
N PRO A 322 -16.75 -20.38 35.09
CA PRO A 322 -17.89 -20.37 34.17
C PRO A 322 -19.14 -21.05 34.72
N GLN A 323 -18.96 -22.10 35.54
CA GLN A 323 -20.04 -22.81 36.19
C GLN A 323 -20.75 -21.97 37.25
N ALA A 324 -20.05 -21.11 37.98
CA ALA A 324 -20.67 -20.22 38.97
C ALA A 324 -21.56 -19.16 38.29
N LEU A 325 -21.12 -18.63 37.13
CA LEU A 325 -21.93 -17.72 36.32
C LEU A 325 -23.13 -18.39 35.67
N ALA A 326 -22.99 -19.64 35.23
CA ALA A 326 -24.10 -20.43 34.74
C ALA A 326 -25.16 -20.71 35.85
N ALA A 327 -24.71 -20.96 37.10
CA ALA A 327 -25.60 -21.11 38.24
C ALA A 327 -26.35 -19.79 38.56
N ALA A 328 -25.68 -18.65 38.54
CA ALA A 328 -26.31 -17.34 38.69
C ALA A 328 -27.36 -17.06 37.61
N ALA A 329 -27.05 -17.36 36.36
CA ALA A 329 -27.99 -17.23 35.25
C ALA A 329 -29.24 -18.12 35.43
N ARG A 330 -29.09 -19.34 36.01
CA ARG A 330 -30.23 -20.21 36.34
C ARG A 330 -31.16 -19.55 37.35
N ASN A 331 -30.63 -18.92 38.38
CA ASN A 331 -31.45 -18.23 39.39
C ASN A 331 -32.22 -17.04 38.79
N ILE A 332 -31.66 -16.33 37.82
CA ILE A 332 -32.32 -15.22 37.13
C ILE A 332 -33.44 -15.69 36.19
N ILE A 333 -33.25 -16.85 35.53
CA ILE A 333 -34.23 -17.35 34.56
C ILE A 333 -35.38 -18.09 35.24
N ASN A 334 -35.14 -18.74 36.38
CA ASN A 334 -36.12 -19.58 37.07
C ASN A 334 -36.75 -18.92 38.32
N GLY A 335 -36.27 -17.73 38.69
CA GLY A 335 -36.82 -16.96 39.82
C GLY A 335 -37.92 -16.05 39.38
#